data_e00453e1bc1cbb65cea5a6d9440339cf
#
_entry.id   e00453e1bc1cbb65cea5a6d9440339cf
#
_cell.length_a   1.000
_cell.length_b   1.000
_cell.length_c   1.000
_cell.angle_alpha   90.00
_cell.angle_beta   90.00
_cell.angle_gamma   90.00
#
_symmetry.space_group_name_H-M   'P 1'
#
loop_
_entity.id
_entity.type
_entity.pdbx_description
1 polymer ?
#
loop_
_entity_poly.entity_id
_entity_poly.type
_entity_poly.pdbx_seq_one_letter_code
_entity_poly.pdbx_strand_id
1 'polypeptide(L)'
;MNRFTTILWDVDGTLLDFLYSQTYAITACFHALGKEITEEQIQRYSQINDEFWKRYERGEVTKEQLLAGRFLQLFQEYDIRDINLEVFQREYQEALGNVFSHKDDSLTICKSLHGHVRQYVVTNGVVSTQRSKLKLSGLMEVMDGVFISEEVGVPKPDKKFFDYCLDHMEEKDRSKILIVGDSLTSDIRGGFQAGIATCWYRPEGEVNTSPYIPDYEISDLHMIYDILGVFETWQNQRDKS
;
A
#
# COMPACT_ATOMS: atom_id res chain seq x y z
N MET A 1 5.59 -20.79 20.01
CA MET A 1 5.89 -19.33 20.02
C MET A 1 5.81 -18.84 18.59
N ASN A 2 5.05 -17.82 18.31
CA ASN A 2 5.00 -17.22 16.98
C ASN A 2 6.39 -16.75 16.57
N ARG A 3 6.78 -17.04 15.33
CA ARG A 3 8.07 -16.61 14.78
C ARG A 3 8.16 -15.08 14.73
N PHE A 4 7.06 -14.43 14.35
CA PHE A 4 6.93 -12.98 14.28
C PHE A 4 5.94 -12.47 15.33
N THR A 5 6.28 -11.37 15.98
CA THR A 5 5.45 -10.68 16.96
C THR A 5 4.91 -9.35 16.43
N THR A 6 5.45 -8.89 15.29
CA THR A 6 5.12 -7.59 14.69
C THR A 6 5.04 -7.71 13.17
N ILE A 7 4.01 -7.11 12.59
CA ILE A 7 3.81 -7.00 11.16
C ILE A 7 3.78 -5.52 10.76
N LEU A 8 4.52 -5.18 9.70
CA LEU A 8 4.44 -3.93 8.98
C LEU A 8 3.62 -4.17 7.71
N TRP A 9 2.46 -3.57 7.62
CA TRP A 9 1.57 -3.69 6.48
C TRP A 9 1.72 -2.52 5.53
N ASP A 10 1.98 -2.78 4.25
CA ASP A 10 1.64 -1.82 3.22
C ASP A 10 0.11 -1.73 3.04
N VAL A 11 -0.38 -0.66 2.41
CA VAL A 11 -1.83 -0.41 2.28
C VAL A 11 -2.32 -0.64 0.85
N ASP A 12 -1.82 0.19 -0.07
CA ASP A 12 -2.35 0.29 -1.44
C ASP A 12 -1.77 -0.84 -2.32
N GLY A 13 -2.60 -1.77 -2.73
CA GLY A 13 -2.17 -2.98 -3.43
C GLY A 13 -2.02 -4.18 -2.51
N THR A 14 -1.92 -3.96 -1.19
CA THR A 14 -1.75 -5.01 -0.18
C THR A 14 -3.02 -5.21 0.66
N LEU A 15 -3.37 -4.30 1.57
CA LEU A 15 -4.59 -4.39 2.38
C LEU A 15 -5.83 -3.88 1.65
N LEU A 16 -5.65 -2.88 0.80
CA LEU A 16 -6.73 -2.26 0.02
C LEU A 16 -6.44 -2.37 -1.48
N ASP A 17 -7.49 -2.60 -2.26
CA ASP A 17 -7.42 -2.64 -3.72
C ASP A 17 -7.20 -1.24 -4.28
N PHE A 18 -5.95 -0.96 -4.65
CA PHE A 18 -5.57 0.32 -5.20
C PHE A 18 -6.15 0.53 -6.61
N LEU A 19 -6.18 -0.51 -7.44
CA LEU A 19 -6.71 -0.41 -8.80
C LEU A 19 -8.18 -0.01 -8.80
N TYR A 20 -8.98 -0.59 -7.92
CA TYR A 20 -10.37 -0.19 -7.70
C TYR A 20 -10.48 1.29 -7.31
N SER A 21 -9.70 1.70 -6.31
CA SER A 21 -9.76 3.06 -5.77
C SER A 21 -9.29 4.10 -6.78
N GLN A 22 -8.21 3.84 -7.54
CA GLN A 22 -7.71 4.78 -8.55
C GLN A 22 -8.64 4.89 -9.74
N THR A 23 -9.26 3.76 -10.18
CA THR A 23 -10.26 3.76 -11.27
C THR A 23 -11.45 4.63 -10.91
N TYR A 24 -11.97 4.46 -9.70
CA TYR A 24 -13.06 5.32 -9.20
C TYR A 24 -12.64 6.80 -9.18
N ALA A 25 -11.48 7.11 -8.59
CA ALA A 25 -11.03 8.49 -8.41
C ALA A 25 -10.82 9.22 -9.74
N ILE A 26 -10.14 8.58 -10.72
CA ILE A 26 -9.92 9.21 -12.02
C ILE A 26 -11.24 9.44 -12.77
N THR A 27 -12.14 8.46 -12.74
CA THR A 27 -13.46 8.55 -13.37
C THR A 27 -14.30 9.67 -12.74
N ALA A 28 -14.33 9.75 -11.40
CA ALA A 28 -15.05 10.80 -10.68
C ALA A 28 -14.53 12.20 -11.02
N CYS A 29 -13.22 12.38 -11.13
CA CYS A 29 -12.62 13.68 -11.50
C CYS A 29 -13.01 14.12 -12.92
N PHE A 30 -12.97 13.21 -13.91
CA PHE A 30 -13.41 13.53 -15.26
C PHE A 30 -14.90 13.85 -15.32
N HIS A 31 -15.72 13.08 -14.64
CA HIS A 31 -17.15 13.30 -14.56
C HIS A 31 -17.51 14.67 -13.93
N ALA A 32 -16.79 15.06 -12.86
CA ALA A 32 -16.96 16.37 -12.22
C ALA A 32 -16.65 17.56 -13.17
N LEU A 33 -15.79 17.33 -14.17
CA LEU A 33 -15.50 18.30 -15.23
C LEU A 33 -16.49 18.24 -16.42
N GLY A 34 -17.52 17.41 -16.35
CA GLY A 34 -18.43 17.16 -17.47
C GLY A 34 -17.76 16.45 -18.66
N LYS A 35 -16.69 15.72 -18.40
CA LYS A 35 -15.91 14.96 -19.39
C LYS A 35 -16.05 13.46 -19.10
N GLU A 36 -15.97 12.68 -20.16
CA GLU A 36 -15.90 11.22 -20.07
C GLU A 36 -14.44 10.77 -20.18
N ILE A 37 -14.10 9.70 -19.49
CA ILE A 37 -12.81 9.01 -19.64
C ILE A 37 -13.09 7.58 -20.11
N THR A 38 -12.40 7.13 -21.15
CA THR A 38 -12.57 5.80 -21.70
C THR A 38 -11.85 4.74 -20.88
N GLU A 39 -12.25 3.48 -21.00
CA GLU A 39 -11.58 2.36 -20.36
C GLU A 39 -10.08 2.26 -20.77
N GLU A 40 -9.79 2.50 -22.06
CA GLU A 40 -8.41 2.55 -22.56
C GLU A 40 -7.59 3.63 -21.85
N GLN A 41 -8.14 4.83 -21.67
CA GLN A 41 -7.48 5.93 -20.96
C GLN A 41 -7.27 5.61 -19.48
N ILE A 42 -8.22 4.94 -18.83
CA ILE A 42 -8.08 4.48 -17.43
C ILE A 42 -6.96 3.46 -17.31
N GLN A 43 -6.90 2.46 -18.20
CA GLN A 43 -5.83 1.47 -18.23
C GLN A 43 -4.47 2.13 -18.49
N ARG A 44 -4.42 3.09 -19.43
CA ARG A 44 -3.19 3.84 -19.71
C ARG A 44 -2.75 4.68 -18.51
N TYR A 45 -3.70 5.34 -17.83
CA TYR A 45 -3.42 6.06 -16.59
C TYR A 45 -2.84 5.14 -15.52
N SER A 46 -3.38 3.94 -15.35
CA SER A 46 -2.85 2.96 -14.40
C SER A 46 -1.39 2.60 -14.67
N GLN A 47 -1.04 2.38 -15.94
CA GLN A 47 0.36 2.13 -16.35
C GLN A 47 1.28 3.33 -16.06
N ILE A 48 0.84 4.54 -16.43
CA ILE A 48 1.59 5.77 -16.17
C ILE A 48 1.83 5.96 -14.67
N ASN A 49 0.77 5.75 -13.87
CA ASN A 49 0.86 5.88 -12.42
C ASN A 49 1.86 4.88 -11.81
N ASP A 50 1.80 3.62 -12.23
CA ASP A 50 2.75 2.59 -11.80
C ASP A 50 4.20 2.93 -12.18
N GLU A 51 4.43 3.40 -13.42
CA GLU A 51 5.74 3.86 -13.88
C GLU A 51 6.28 5.02 -13.01
N PHE A 52 5.44 6.01 -12.67
CA PHE A 52 5.85 7.12 -11.82
C PHE A 52 6.13 6.70 -10.38
N TRP A 53 5.36 5.78 -9.81
CA TRP A 53 5.64 5.22 -8.48
C TRP A 53 6.97 4.47 -8.46
N LYS A 54 7.24 3.61 -9.44
CA LYS A 54 8.53 2.92 -9.58
C LYS A 54 9.71 3.90 -9.72
N ARG A 55 9.55 4.98 -10.47
CA ARG A 55 10.57 6.04 -10.58
C ARG A 55 10.81 6.76 -9.26
N TYR A 56 9.74 7.04 -8.51
CA TYR A 56 9.84 7.65 -7.19
C TYR A 56 10.58 6.74 -6.19
N GLU A 57 10.27 5.47 -6.15
CA GLU A 57 10.92 4.47 -5.30
C GLU A 57 12.41 4.26 -5.64
N ARG A 58 12.79 4.54 -6.88
CA ARG A 58 14.21 4.58 -7.30
C ARG A 58 14.89 5.92 -7.06
N GLY A 59 14.15 6.94 -6.59
CA GLY A 59 14.67 8.29 -6.35
C GLY A 59 14.89 9.12 -7.63
N GLU A 60 14.29 8.73 -8.75
CA GLU A 60 14.42 9.41 -10.06
C GLU A 60 13.53 10.66 -10.17
N VAL A 61 12.47 10.72 -9.39
CA VAL A 61 11.52 11.83 -9.33
C VAL A 61 11.15 12.15 -7.89
N THR A 62 10.80 13.40 -7.61
CA THR A 62 10.24 13.79 -6.31
C THR A 62 8.78 13.38 -6.20
N LYS A 63 8.23 13.42 -4.98
CA LYS A 63 6.79 13.16 -4.75
C LYS A 63 5.89 14.12 -5.54
N GLU A 64 6.26 15.41 -5.58
CA GLU A 64 5.53 16.42 -6.36
C GLU A 64 5.57 16.12 -7.85
N GLN A 65 6.74 15.77 -8.38
CA GLN A 65 6.89 15.38 -9.78
C GLN A 65 6.07 14.12 -10.13
N LEU A 66 6.00 13.15 -9.22
CA LEU A 66 5.15 11.97 -9.38
C LEU A 66 3.67 12.37 -9.43
N LEU A 67 3.21 13.09 -8.40
CA LEU A 67 1.79 13.42 -8.23
C LEU A 67 1.24 14.26 -9.39
N ALA A 68 2.02 15.19 -9.92
CA ALA A 68 1.66 16.02 -11.06
C ALA A 68 1.94 15.35 -12.40
N GLY A 69 3.10 14.73 -12.55
CA GLY A 69 3.62 14.21 -13.82
C GLY A 69 2.75 13.14 -14.44
N ARG A 70 2.16 12.26 -13.64
CA ARG A 70 1.26 11.19 -14.11
C ARG A 70 0.02 11.73 -14.82
N PHE A 71 -0.56 12.83 -14.35
CA PHE A 71 -1.69 13.48 -15.01
C PHE A 71 -1.26 14.27 -16.23
N LEU A 72 -0.14 15.01 -16.13
CA LEU A 72 0.41 15.74 -17.28
C LEU A 72 0.69 14.80 -18.45
N GLN A 73 1.27 13.63 -18.19
CA GLN A 73 1.54 12.65 -19.25
C GLN A 73 0.24 12.12 -19.87
N LEU A 74 -0.76 11.74 -19.06
CA LEU A 74 -2.05 11.32 -19.58
C LEU A 74 -2.70 12.41 -20.44
N PHE A 75 -2.70 13.66 -19.94
CA PHE A 75 -3.33 14.78 -20.65
C PHE A 75 -2.61 15.09 -21.98
N GLN A 76 -1.28 14.94 -22.02
CA GLN A 76 -0.49 15.11 -23.25
C GLN A 76 -0.73 13.98 -24.26
N GLU A 77 -0.79 12.74 -23.81
CA GLU A 77 -0.98 11.58 -24.69
C GLU A 77 -2.35 11.58 -25.39
N TYR A 78 -3.39 12.10 -24.72
CA TYR A 78 -4.75 12.11 -25.24
C TYR A 78 -5.27 13.51 -25.62
N ASP A 79 -4.40 14.52 -25.74
CA ASP A 79 -4.73 15.91 -26.04
C ASP A 79 -5.86 16.48 -25.18
N ILE A 80 -5.85 16.14 -23.86
CA ILE A 80 -6.84 16.60 -22.89
C ILE A 80 -6.46 18.00 -22.44
N ARG A 81 -7.31 18.98 -22.77
CA ARG A 81 -7.05 20.41 -22.55
C ARG A 81 -8.05 21.01 -21.55
N ASP A 82 -7.74 22.23 -21.10
CA ASP A 82 -8.61 23.05 -20.24
C ASP A 82 -8.87 22.44 -18.87
N ILE A 83 -7.87 21.69 -18.33
CA ILE A 83 -7.90 21.16 -16.96
C ILE A 83 -6.87 21.91 -16.12
N ASN A 84 -7.31 22.46 -14.98
CA ASN A 84 -6.40 22.97 -13.96
C ASN A 84 -5.80 21.77 -13.20
N LEU A 85 -4.50 21.54 -13.39
CA LEU A 85 -3.79 20.38 -12.84
C LEU A 85 -3.83 20.33 -11.31
N GLU A 86 -3.63 21.47 -10.63
CA GLU A 86 -3.61 21.51 -9.16
C GLU A 86 -4.98 21.15 -8.57
N VAL A 87 -6.03 21.69 -9.17
CA VAL A 87 -7.42 21.37 -8.77
C VAL A 87 -7.70 19.90 -9.02
N PHE A 88 -7.34 19.38 -10.21
CA PHE A 88 -7.56 17.99 -10.57
C PHE A 88 -6.82 17.03 -9.63
N GLN A 89 -5.55 17.33 -9.33
CA GLN A 89 -4.75 16.53 -8.40
C GLN A 89 -5.34 16.51 -7.00
N ARG A 90 -5.81 17.65 -6.49
CA ARG A 90 -6.43 17.75 -5.16
C ARG A 90 -7.72 16.92 -5.11
N GLU A 91 -8.60 17.09 -6.09
CA GLU A 91 -9.88 16.35 -6.19
C GLU A 91 -9.66 14.85 -6.36
N TYR A 92 -8.63 14.48 -7.14
CA TYR A 92 -8.24 13.08 -7.25
C TYR A 92 -7.79 12.49 -5.91
N GLN A 93 -6.95 13.19 -5.14
CA GLN A 93 -6.52 12.71 -3.82
C GLN A 93 -7.69 12.60 -2.84
N GLU A 94 -8.62 13.54 -2.89
CA GLU A 94 -9.84 13.51 -2.09
C GLU A 94 -10.73 12.32 -2.47
N ALA A 95 -11.01 12.14 -3.75
CA ALA A 95 -11.80 11.01 -4.26
C ALA A 95 -11.14 9.68 -3.92
N LEU A 96 -9.80 9.58 -4.10
CA LEU A 96 -9.02 8.39 -3.77
C LEU A 96 -9.07 8.07 -2.26
N GLY A 97 -9.12 9.09 -1.40
CA GLY A 97 -9.20 8.93 0.05
C GLY A 97 -10.59 8.52 0.56
N ASN A 98 -11.63 8.73 -0.24
CA ASN A 98 -13.02 8.49 0.13
C ASN A 98 -13.59 7.16 -0.40
N VAL A 99 -12.77 6.36 -1.07
CA VAL A 99 -13.17 5.07 -1.63
C VAL A 99 -12.16 3.99 -1.29
N PHE A 100 -12.64 2.79 -1.03
CA PHE A 100 -11.79 1.62 -0.78
C PHE A 100 -12.52 0.33 -1.14
N SER A 101 -11.74 -0.70 -1.36
CA SER A 101 -12.18 -2.10 -1.39
C SER A 101 -11.12 -2.91 -0.63
N HIS A 102 -11.54 -3.82 0.25
CA HIS A 102 -10.61 -4.71 0.95
C HIS A 102 -10.09 -5.79 0.00
N LYS A 103 -8.80 -6.11 0.11
CA LYS A 103 -8.23 -7.31 -0.52
C LYS A 103 -8.33 -8.49 0.46
N ASP A 104 -8.74 -9.65 -0.05
CA ASP A 104 -8.74 -10.94 0.67
C ASP A 104 -9.28 -10.87 2.10
N ASP A 105 -10.35 -10.11 2.31
CA ASP A 105 -10.92 -9.87 3.65
C ASP A 105 -9.92 -9.26 4.66
N SER A 106 -9.02 -8.40 4.19
CA SER A 106 -7.92 -7.81 4.97
C SER A 106 -8.33 -7.28 6.35
N LEU A 107 -9.50 -6.62 6.46
CA LEU A 107 -9.99 -6.13 7.76
C LEU A 107 -10.27 -7.27 8.73
N THR A 108 -10.89 -8.37 8.26
CA THR A 108 -11.17 -9.55 9.08
C THR A 108 -9.86 -10.18 9.55
N ILE A 109 -8.89 -10.29 8.65
CA ILE A 109 -7.54 -10.80 8.97
C ILE A 109 -6.88 -9.92 10.03
N CYS A 110 -6.82 -8.60 9.81
CA CYS A 110 -6.21 -7.68 10.77
C CYS A 110 -6.92 -7.67 12.13
N LYS A 111 -8.26 -7.70 12.14
CA LYS A 111 -9.03 -7.83 13.39
C LYS A 111 -8.67 -9.06 14.19
N SER A 112 -8.48 -10.12 13.50
CA SER A 112 -8.17 -11.40 14.10
C SER A 112 -6.77 -11.47 14.69
N LEU A 113 -5.84 -10.81 14.06
CA LEU A 113 -4.46 -10.73 14.53
C LEU A 113 -4.30 -9.69 15.66
N HIS A 114 -5.27 -8.77 15.80
CA HIS A 114 -5.21 -7.72 16.81
C HIS A 114 -5.13 -8.29 18.23
N GLY A 115 -4.17 -7.81 19.00
CA GLY A 115 -3.87 -8.32 20.36
C GLY A 115 -3.01 -9.60 20.41
N HIS A 116 -2.79 -10.26 19.27
CA HIS A 116 -1.90 -11.44 19.15
C HIS A 116 -0.53 -11.12 18.56
N VAL A 117 -0.51 -10.22 17.59
CA VAL A 117 0.69 -9.60 17.03
C VAL A 117 0.51 -8.10 16.95
N ARG A 118 1.58 -7.33 17.05
CA ARG A 118 1.55 -5.89 16.81
C ARG A 118 1.43 -5.62 15.31
N GLN A 119 0.60 -4.68 14.94
CA GLN A 119 0.31 -4.35 13.54
C GLN A 119 0.52 -2.87 13.29
N TYR A 120 1.42 -2.55 12.35
CA TYR A 120 1.70 -1.18 11.97
C TYR A 120 1.51 -1.01 10.46
N VAL A 121 0.96 0.12 10.07
CA VAL A 121 0.93 0.54 8.66
C VAL A 121 2.23 1.25 8.30
N VAL A 122 2.77 0.93 7.11
CA VAL A 122 3.92 1.60 6.50
C VAL A 122 3.59 1.95 5.04
N THR A 123 3.41 3.23 4.70
CA THR A 123 2.93 3.64 3.38
C THR A 123 3.67 4.84 2.81
N ASN A 124 3.84 4.85 1.46
CA ASN A 124 4.34 5.99 0.69
C ASN A 124 3.21 6.92 0.18
N GLY A 125 1.96 6.62 0.50
CA GLY A 125 0.81 7.41 0.06
C GLY A 125 0.80 8.84 0.61
N VAL A 126 -0.19 9.64 0.17
CA VAL A 126 -0.42 11.01 0.65
C VAL A 126 -1.12 10.97 2.01
N VAL A 127 -0.68 11.78 2.98
CA VAL A 127 -1.17 11.76 4.37
C VAL A 127 -2.69 11.82 4.46
N SER A 128 -3.30 12.81 3.83
CA SER A 128 -4.76 13.01 3.89
C SER A 128 -5.52 11.81 3.33
N THR A 129 -5.06 11.29 2.18
CA THR A 129 -5.64 10.13 1.50
C THR A 129 -5.52 8.87 2.36
N GLN A 130 -4.33 8.58 2.90
CA GLN A 130 -4.09 7.38 3.70
C GLN A 130 -4.88 7.40 5.02
N ARG A 131 -4.88 8.52 5.73
CA ARG A 131 -5.65 8.65 6.97
C ARG A 131 -7.15 8.50 6.74
N SER A 132 -7.68 9.06 5.64
CA SER A 132 -9.09 8.89 5.27
C SER A 132 -9.41 7.43 4.96
N LYS A 133 -8.64 6.77 4.06
CA LYS A 133 -8.83 5.36 3.71
C LYS A 133 -8.78 4.44 4.93
N LEU A 134 -7.75 4.57 5.75
CA LEU A 134 -7.58 3.72 6.95
C LEU A 134 -8.74 3.88 7.93
N LYS A 135 -9.24 5.12 8.10
CA LYS A 135 -10.39 5.38 8.97
C LYS A 135 -11.67 4.80 8.39
N LEU A 136 -11.98 5.07 7.11
CA LEU A 136 -13.21 4.62 6.47
C LEU A 136 -13.27 3.11 6.33
N SER A 137 -12.14 2.45 6.05
CA SER A 137 -12.04 1.00 5.93
C SER A 137 -12.08 0.26 7.28
N GLY A 138 -12.00 0.98 8.42
CA GLY A 138 -11.92 0.37 9.74
C GLY A 138 -10.54 -0.19 10.10
N LEU A 139 -9.56 -0.12 9.20
CA LEU A 139 -8.20 -0.63 9.46
C LEU A 139 -7.49 0.18 10.55
N MET A 140 -7.78 1.49 10.65
CA MET A 140 -7.19 2.35 11.69
C MET A 140 -7.41 1.82 13.11
N GLU A 141 -8.54 1.17 13.37
CA GLU A 141 -8.94 0.70 14.70
C GLU A 141 -8.17 -0.55 15.16
N VAL A 142 -7.54 -1.25 14.23
CA VAL A 142 -6.84 -2.51 14.50
C VAL A 142 -5.32 -2.40 14.34
N MET A 143 -4.82 -1.21 14.00
CA MET A 143 -3.39 -0.93 13.91
C MET A 143 -2.85 -0.31 15.19
N ASP A 144 -1.69 -0.78 15.65
CA ASP A 144 -0.98 -0.21 16.81
C ASP A 144 -0.29 1.12 16.46
N GLY A 145 -0.09 1.41 15.16
CA GLY A 145 0.46 2.68 14.67
C GLY A 145 0.47 2.78 13.15
N VAL A 146 0.67 4.00 12.67
CA VAL A 146 0.66 4.32 11.24
C VAL A 146 1.85 5.20 10.92
N PHE A 147 2.71 4.75 10.01
CA PHE A 147 3.87 5.47 9.51
C PHE A 147 3.66 5.84 8.05
N ILE A 148 3.50 7.12 7.79
CA ILE A 148 3.33 7.67 6.44
C ILE A 148 4.61 8.41 6.07
N SER A 149 5.16 8.12 4.91
CA SER A 149 6.47 8.64 4.49
C SER A 149 6.58 10.17 4.49
N GLU A 150 5.49 10.89 4.20
CA GLU A 150 5.45 12.35 4.26
C GLU A 150 5.59 12.89 5.69
N GLU A 151 5.08 12.18 6.70
CA GLU A 151 5.22 12.56 8.11
C GLU A 151 6.60 12.18 8.64
N VAL A 152 7.17 11.08 8.16
CA VAL A 152 8.52 10.62 8.51
C VAL A 152 9.61 11.47 7.84
N GLY A 153 9.30 12.03 6.67
CA GLY A 153 10.22 12.87 5.88
C GLY A 153 11.11 12.10 4.90
N VAL A 154 10.99 10.77 4.85
CA VAL A 154 11.70 9.90 3.91
C VAL A 154 10.80 8.72 3.49
N PRO A 155 10.83 8.28 2.20
CA PRO A 155 9.99 7.20 1.72
C PRO A 155 10.63 5.82 1.88
N LYS A 156 9.80 4.77 1.84
CA LYS A 156 10.25 3.42 1.48
C LYS A 156 10.85 3.47 0.05
N PRO A 157 11.93 2.79 -0.26
CA PRO A 157 12.67 1.80 0.53
C PRO A 157 13.84 2.35 1.36
N ASP A 158 13.93 3.68 1.57
CA ASP A 158 15.07 4.25 2.32
C ASP A 158 15.14 3.61 3.71
N LYS A 159 16.34 3.14 4.07
CA LYS A 159 16.59 2.52 5.38
C LYS A 159 16.21 3.45 6.54
N LYS A 160 16.35 4.78 6.38
CA LYS A 160 15.98 5.76 7.41
C LYS A 160 14.49 5.74 7.74
N PHE A 161 13.62 5.45 6.77
CA PHE A 161 12.19 5.26 7.01
C PHE A 161 11.96 4.10 7.99
N PHE A 162 12.59 2.94 7.71
CA PHE A 162 12.46 1.76 8.57
C PHE A 162 13.12 1.94 9.93
N ASP A 163 14.28 2.59 9.99
CA ASP A 163 14.92 2.92 11.27
C ASP A 163 13.99 3.81 12.11
N TYR A 164 13.36 4.82 11.52
CA TYR A 164 12.36 5.64 12.21
C TYR A 164 11.19 4.79 12.73
N CYS A 165 10.61 3.90 11.90
CA CYS A 165 9.55 3.00 12.34
C CYS A 165 9.98 2.15 13.53
N LEU A 166 11.15 1.52 13.43
CA LEU A 166 11.73 0.69 14.50
C LEU A 166 11.95 1.45 15.81
N ASP A 167 12.38 2.71 15.73
CA ASP A 167 12.58 3.56 16.91
C ASP A 167 11.26 3.91 17.61
N HIS A 168 10.13 3.94 16.87
CA HIS A 168 8.81 4.32 17.38
C HIS A 168 7.88 3.14 17.64
N MET A 169 8.32 1.90 17.37
CA MET A 169 7.57 0.69 17.70
C MET A 169 8.06 0.08 19.02
N GLU A 170 7.25 -0.81 19.61
CA GLU A 170 7.64 -1.54 20.84
C GLU A 170 8.69 -2.61 20.56
N GLU A 171 8.53 -3.40 19.48
CA GLU A 171 9.45 -4.48 19.11
C GLU A 171 10.77 -3.91 18.54
N LYS A 172 11.88 -4.34 19.11
CA LYS A 172 13.23 -3.92 18.68
C LYS A 172 14.03 -5.05 18.05
N ASP A 173 13.60 -6.28 18.24
CA ASP A 173 14.23 -7.46 17.63
C ASP A 173 13.77 -7.60 16.18
N ARG A 174 14.64 -7.21 15.26
CA ARG A 174 14.35 -7.25 13.81
C ARG A 174 13.99 -8.65 13.32
N SER A 175 14.47 -9.71 13.97
CA SER A 175 14.13 -11.09 13.60
C SER A 175 12.66 -11.47 13.88
N LYS A 176 11.95 -10.64 14.65
CA LYS A 176 10.54 -10.82 14.99
C LYS A 176 9.60 -9.92 14.20
N ILE A 177 10.12 -9.15 13.24
CA ILE A 177 9.37 -8.21 12.44
C ILE A 177 9.26 -8.73 11.02
N LEU A 178 8.05 -8.71 10.48
CA LEU A 178 7.72 -9.07 9.10
C LEU A 178 7.12 -7.87 8.40
N ILE A 179 7.63 -7.49 7.22
CA ILE A 179 6.93 -6.58 6.32
C ILE A 179 6.14 -7.38 5.30
N VAL A 180 4.89 -6.99 5.06
CA VAL A 180 4.02 -7.54 4.02
C VAL A 180 3.65 -6.41 3.07
N GLY A 181 3.95 -6.56 1.78
CA GLY A 181 3.68 -5.56 0.76
C GLY A 181 3.76 -6.13 -0.65
N ASP A 182 3.17 -5.43 -1.62
CA ASP A 182 3.11 -5.82 -3.02
C ASP A 182 4.31 -5.30 -3.85
N SER A 183 5.00 -4.25 -3.37
CA SER A 183 6.10 -3.63 -4.11
C SER A 183 7.46 -4.26 -3.82
N LEU A 184 8.05 -4.89 -4.85
CA LEU A 184 9.43 -5.40 -4.80
C LEU A 184 10.47 -4.28 -4.61
N THR A 185 10.19 -3.08 -5.14
CA THR A 185 11.12 -1.94 -5.12
C THR A 185 10.99 -1.07 -3.87
N SER A 186 9.89 -1.17 -3.15
CA SER A 186 9.58 -0.41 -1.94
C SER A 186 9.61 -1.29 -0.70
N ASP A 187 8.69 -2.25 -0.58
CA ASP A 187 8.49 -3.05 0.62
C ASP A 187 9.58 -4.11 0.79
N ILE A 188 9.79 -4.93 -0.26
CA ILE A 188 10.72 -6.05 -0.19
C ILE A 188 12.16 -5.54 -0.13
N ARG A 189 12.52 -4.61 -1.03
CA ARG A 189 13.83 -3.96 -0.97
C ARG A 189 14.06 -3.25 0.36
N GLY A 190 13.05 -2.53 0.86
CA GLY A 190 13.14 -1.78 2.12
C GLY A 190 13.31 -2.70 3.32
N GLY A 191 12.51 -3.75 3.42
CA GLY A 191 12.63 -4.77 4.47
C GLY A 191 13.98 -5.47 4.46
N PHE A 192 14.47 -5.85 3.27
CA PHE A 192 15.81 -6.41 3.10
C PHE A 192 16.92 -5.47 3.62
N GLN A 193 16.86 -4.17 3.23
CA GLN A 193 17.82 -3.16 3.69
C GLN A 193 17.72 -2.87 5.19
N ALA A 194 16.53 -3.00 5.76
CA ALA A 194 16.29 -2.84 7.19
C ALA A 194 16.69 -4.09 8.01
N GLY A 195 16.96 -5.22 7.36
CA GLY A 195 17.29 -6.48 8.04
C GLY A 195 16.11 -7.08 8.80
N ILE A 196 14.89 -6.89 8.29
CA ILE A 196 13.66 -7.54 8.77
C ILE A 196 13.18 -8.57 7.73
N ALA A 197 12.34 -9.52 8.15
CA ALA A 197 11.78 -10.50 7.26
C ALA A 197 10.79 -9.85 6.26
N THR A 198 10.72 -10.39 5.05
CA THR A 198 9.95 -9.86 3.94
C THR A 198 8.94 -10.87 3.43
N CYS A 199 7.71 -10.42 3.19
CA CYS A 199 6.65 -11.19 2.58
C CYS A 199 6.08 -10.42 1.38
N TRP A 200 6.31 -10.95 0.20
CA TRP A 200 5.77 -10.37 -1.02
C TRP A 200 4.34 -10.87 -1.25
N TYR A 201 3.38 -9.95 -1.17
CA TYR A 201 2.02 -10.19 -1.59
C TYR A 201 1.94 -9.95 -3.10
N ARG A 202 1.74 -11.03 -3.86
CA ARG A 202 1.68 -10.96 -5.32
C ARG A 202 0.42 -11.63 -5.86
N PRO A 203 -0.33 -11.00 -6.75
CA PRO A 203 -1.36 -11.66 -7.52
C PRO A 203 -0.78 -12.81 -8.35
N GLU A 204 -1.61 -13.80 -8.68
CA GLU A 204 -1.20 -14.91 -9.54
C GLU A 204 -0.64 -14.40 -10.88
N GLY A 205 0.47 -15.00 -11.29
CA GLY A 205 1.10 -14.75 -12.59
C GLY A 205 2.21 -13.70 -12.59
N GLU A 206 2.40 -12.92 -11.52
CA GLU A 206 3.55 -12.03 -11.41
C GLU A 206 4.85 -12.82 -11.19
N VAL A 207 5.91 -12.38 -11.86
CA VAL A 207 7.24 -12.96 -11.73
C VAL A 207 8.18 -11.92 -11.11
N ASN A 208 8.93 -12.35 -10.09
CA ASN A 208 9.95 -11.48 -9.51
C ASN A 208 11.09 -11.24 -10.52
N THR A 209 11.19 -10.01 -11.02
CA THR A 209 12.26 -9.56 -11.91
C THR A 209 13.31 -8.70 -11.19
N SER A 210 13.16 -8.51 -9.88
CA SER A 210 14.08 -7.73 -9.06
C SER A 210 15.23 -8.60 -8.53
N PRO A 211 16.36 -8.01 -8.09
CA PRO A 211 17.42 -8.74 -7.43
C PRO A 211 17.09 -9.12 -5.97
N TYR A 212 15.97 -8.67 -5.44
CA TYR A 212 15.55 -8.92 -4.06
C TYR A 212 14.66 -10.16 -4.01
N ILE A 213 15.10 -11.16 -3.26
CA ILE A 213 14.34 -12.40 -3.05
C ILE A 213 13.61 -12.24 -1.72
N PRO A 214 12.25 -12.25 -1.71
CA PRO A 214 11.49 -12.19 -0.46
C PRO A 214 11.68 -13.49 0.34
N ASP A 215 11.59 -13.41 1.67
CA ASP A 215 11.62 -14.57 2.55
C ASP A 215 10.37 -15.43 2.39
N TYR A 216 9.23 -14.79 2.08
CA TYR A 216 7.93 -15.41 1.84
C TYR A 216 7.25 -14.77 0.63
N GLU A 217 6.44 -15.57 -0.08
CA GLU A 217 5.54 -15.13 -1.13
C GLU A 217 4.13 -15.65 -0.83
N ILE A 218 3.15 -14.78 -0.93
CA ILE A 218 1.74 -15.11 -0.75
C ILE A 218 0.92 -14.52 -1.89
N SER A 219 -0.12 -15.23 -2.32
CA SER A 219 -1.10 -14.74 -3.33
C SER A 219 -2.46 -14.41 -2.72
N ASP A 220 -2.64 -14.73 -1.43
CA ASP A 220 -3.83 -14.46 -0.64
C ASP A 220 -3.37 -14.09 0.78
N LEU A 221 -3.94 -13.02 1.36
CA LEU A 221 -3.58 -12.54 2.69
C LEU A 221 -3.87 -13.55 3.81
N HIS A 222 -4.80 -14.50 3.60
CA HIS A 222 -5.03 -15.56 4.58
C HIS A 222 -3.81 -16.46 4.80
N MET A 223 -2.90 -16.54 3.82
CA MET A 223 -1.65 -17.30 3.98
C MET A 223 -0.72 -16.73 5.07
N ILE A 224 -1.00 -15.52 5.57
CA ILE A 224 -0.25 -14.93 6.68
C ILE A 224 -0.34 -15.78 7.95
N TYR A 225 -1.46 -16.49 8.14
CA TYR A 225 -1.64 -17.36 9.30
C TYR A 225 -0.63 -18.50 9.33
N ASP A 226 -0.27 -19.03 8.16
CA ASP A 226 0.75 -20.09 8.02
C ASP A 226 2.12 -19.57 8.43
N ILE A 227 2.46 -18.37 7.96
CA ILE A 227 3.74 -17.71 8.26
C ILE A 227 3.88 -17.43 9.76
N LEU A 228 2.78 -17.02 10.40
CA LEU A 228 2.72 -16.74 11.83
C LEU A 228 2.64 -18.00 12.70
N GLY A 229 2.25 -19.14 12.13
CA GLY A 229 2.06 -20.38 12.88
C GLY A 229 0.84 -20.38 13.82
N VAL A 230 -0.23 -19.66 13.46
CA VAL A 230 -1.43 -19.46 14.31
C VAL A 230 -2.64 -20.33 13.91
N PHE A 231 -2.44 -21.43 13.22
CA PHE A 231 -3.46 -22.28 12.65
C PHE A 231 -4.50 -22.87 13.61
N GLU A 232 -4.09 -23.30 14.79
CA GLU A 232 -4.98 -24.07 15.67
C GLU A 232 -6.07 -23.24 16.39
N THR A 233 -5.87 -21.94 16.52
CA THR A 233 -6.81 -21.06 17.20
C THR A 233 -8.00 -20.64 16.33
N TRP A 234 -7.87 -20.71 15.01
CA TRP A 234 -8.80 -20.16 14.03
C TRP A 234 -9.89 -21.12 13.59
N GLN A 235 -9.60 -22.39 13.39
CA GLN A 235 -10.63 -23.40 13.11
C GLN A 235 -11.63 -23.49 14.24
N ASN A 236 -11.17 -23.34 15.48
CA ASN A 236 -12.02 -23.38 16.68
C ASN A 236 -12.94 -22.15 16.85
N GLN A 237 -12.70 -21.03 16.14
CA GLN A 237 -13.58 -19.86 16.18
C GLN A 237 -14.60 -19.86 15.04
N ARG A 238 -14.29 -20.41 13.86
CA ARG A 238 -15.25 -20.61 12.78
C ARG A 238 -16.36 -21.60 13.15
N ASP A 239 -16.04 -22.64 13.95
CA ASP A 239 -17.00 -23.64 14.38
C ASP A 239 -17.91 -23.15 15.52
N LYS A 240 -17.71 -21.94 16.03
CA LYS A 240 -18.49 -21.33 17.13
C LYS A 240 -19.31 -20.11 16.72
N SER A 241 -19.25 -19.67 15.48
CA SER A 241 -20.07 -18.60 14.90
C SER A 241 -21.08 -19.15 13.90
#